data_c1c329b7212162725d561b8d02e35631
#
_entry.id   c1c329b7212162725d561b8d02e35631
#
_cell.length_a   1.000
_cell.length_b   1.000
_cell.length_c   1.000
_cell.angle_alpha   90.00
_cell.angle_beta   90.00
_cell.angle_gamma   90.00
#
_symmetry.space_group_name_H-M   'P 1'
#
loop_
_entity.id
_entity.type
_entity.pdbx_description
1 polymer ?
#
loop_
_entity_poly.entity_id
_entity_poly.type
_entity_poly.pdbx_seq_one_letter_code
_entity_poly.pdbx_strand_id
1 'polypeptide(L)'
;VICGLLLVTASADFFTFVIEAKFRIFDMSLLTIWFSNIWIIFLIKFAVIGGLIYLLLFIKKASDYWRFLWIMMGVYLILFQAVGTLSNLQVAEQNPSVEDAPSVEVRAKTGINFALIWAYYPIGFAMLSFWLWRWGWKNDM
;
A
#
# COMPACT_ATOMS: atom_id res chain seq x y z
N VAL A 1 -4.54 -17.63 -1.35
CA VAL A 1 -4.02 -16.86 -2.50
C VAL A 1 -3.71 -15.44 -2.10
N ILE A 2 -4.70 -14.62 -1.67
CA ILE A 2 -4.51 -13.19 -1.33
C ILE A 2 -3.42 -12.96 -0.27
N CYS A 3 -3.43 -13.74 0.83
CA CYS A 3 -2.40 -13.61 1.87
C CYS A 3 -0.97 -13.90 1.35
N GLY A 4 -0.84 -14.89 0.47
CA GLY A 4 0.45 -15.19 -0.18
C GLY A 4 0.90 -14.06 -1.10
N LEU A 5 0.00 -13.52 -1.91
CA LEU A 5 0.28 -12.39 -2.78
C LEU A 5 0.65 -11.13 -1.99
N LEU A 6 -0.04 -10.86 -0.87
CA LEU A 6 0.30 -9.74 0.02
C LEU A 6 1.74 -9.86 0.56
N LEU A 7 2.14 -11.04 0.99
CA LEU A 7 3.51 -11.26 1.49
C LEU A 7 4.55 -11.10 0.38
N VAL A 8 4.28 -11.68 -0.79
CA VAL A 8 5.20 -11.61 -1.94
C VAL A 8 5.36 -10.16 -2.40
N THR A 9 4.27 -9.43 -2.62
CA THR A 9 4.34 -8.04 -3.08
C THR A 9 4.95 -7.12 -2.03
N ALA A 10 4.64 -7.32 -0.74
CA ALA A 10 5.26 -6.57 0.34
C ALA A 10 6.76 -6.80 0.43
N SER A 11 7.19 -8.06 0.26
CA SER A 11 8.60 -8.40 0.25
C SER A 11 9.29 -7.81 -0.96
N ALA A 12 8.71 -7.90 -2.16
CA ALA A 12 9.26 -7.32 -3.38
C ALA A 12 9.43 -5.80 -3.27
N ASP A 13 8.40 -5.09 -2.79
CA ASP A 13 8.45 -3.65 -2.59
C ASP A 13 9.49 -3.26 -1.52
N PHE A 14 9.61 -4.03 -0.45
CA PHE A 14 10.63 -3.79 0.56
C PHE A 14 12.05 -4.09 0.06
N PHE A 15 12.25 -5.20 -0.64
CA PHE A 15 13.57 -5.54 -1.18
C PHE A 15 14.05 -4.54 -2.21
N THR A 16 13.20 -4.11 -3.14
CA THR A 16 13.56 -3.07 -4.11
C THR A 16 13.89 -1.75 -3.43
N PHE A 17 13.17 -1.40 -2.38
CA PHE A 17 13.48 -0.23 -1.57
C PHE A 17 14.83 -0.34 -0.82
N VAL A 18 15.21 -1.54 -0.34
CA VAL A 18 16.48 -1.76 0.37
C VAL A 18 17.66 -1.76 -0.57
N ILE A 19 17.54 -2.45 -1.71
CA ILE A 19 18.60 -2.52 -2.73
C ILE A 19 18.93 -1.12 -3.24
N GLU A 20 17.92 -0.29 -3.42
CA GLU A 20 18.04 1.09 -3.87
C GLU A 20 18.15 2.09 -2.71
N ALA A 21 18.78 1.69 -1.60
CA ALA A 21 18.90 2.52 -0.39
C ALA A 21 19.51 3.90 -0.66
N LYS A 22 20.41 4.03 -1.66
CA LYS A 22 20.95 5.33 -2.11
C LYS A 22 19.87 6.25 -2.69
N PHE A 23 18.75 5.70 -3.19
CA PHE A 23 17.65 6.46 -3.77
C PHE A 23 16.51 6.75 -2.80
N ARG A 24 16.65 6.43 -1.51
CA ARG A 24 15.65 6.81 -0.49
C ARG A 24 15.35 8.29 -0.47
N ILE A 25 16.30 9.12 -0.89
CA ILE A 25 16.12 10.56 -1.02
C ILE A 25 15.12 10.94 -2.12
N PHE A 26 14.82 10.03 -3.04
CA PHE A 26 13.79 10.20 -4.08
C PHE A 26 12.44 9.64 -3.65
N ASP A 27 12.40 8.83 -2.59
CA ASP A 27 11.14 8.26 -2.10
C ASP A 27 10.27 9.35 -1.45
N MET A 28 9.04 9.43 -1.92
CA MET A 28 8.03 10.39 -1.45
C MET A 28 7.11 9.79 -0.39
N SER A 29 7.40 8.59 0.09
CA SER A 29 6.65 7.95 1.17
C SER A 29 6.82 8.74 2.47
N LEU A 30 5.70 9.03 3.16
CA LEU A 30 5.75 9.69 4.47
C LEU A 30 6.52 8.88 5.50
N LEU A 31 6.53 7.55 5.38
CA LEU A 31 7.29 6.69 6.29
C LEU A 31 8.80 6.95 6.17
N THR A 32 9.33 7.12 4.95
CA THR A 32 10.75 7.41 4.74
C THR A 32 11.13 8.82 5.13
N ILE A 33 10.20 9.75 5.08
CA ILE A 33 10.40 11.13 5.52
C ILE A 33 10.42 11.23 7.04
N TRP A 34 9.52 10.51 7.71
CA TRP A 34 9.39 10.55 9.18
C TRP A 34 10.38 9.62 9.90
N PHE A 35 10.76 8.52 9.27
CA PHE A 35 11.64 7.51 9.88
C PHE A 35 12.88 7.29 9.01
N SER A 36 14.03 7.68 9.52
CA SER A 36 15.33 7.42 8.87
C SER A 36 15.76 5.96 9.01
N ASN A 37 15.25 5.26 10.04
CA ASN A 37 15.63 3.88 10.33
C ASN A 37 14.79 2.88 9.53
N ILE A 38 15.46 2.13 8.66
CA ILE A 38 14.82 1.13 7.78
C ILE A 38 14.09 0.03 8.56
N TRP A 39 14.59 -0.33 9.73
CA TRP A 39 13.96 -1.37 10.55
C TRP A 39 12.62 -0.92 11.12
N ILE A 40 12.46 0.36 11.43
CA ILE A 40 11.19 0.93 11.87
C ILE A 40 10.18 0.88 10.71
N ILE A 41 10.61 1.27 9.51
CA ILE A 41 9.78 1.20 8.30
C ILE A 41 9.34 -0.25 8.03
N PHE A 42 10.29 -1.19 8.13
CA PHE A 42 10.02 -2.62 8.00
C PHE A 42 8.96 -3.09 9.01
N LEU A 43 9.15 -2.79 10.29
CA LEU A 43 8.24 -3.20 11.35
C LEU A 43 6.83 -2.64 11.14
N ILE A 44 6.68 -1.35 10.82
CA ILE A 44 5.39 -0.72 10.57
C ILE A 44 4.70 -1.40 9.37
N LYS A 45 5.41 -1.54 8.27
CA LYS A 45 4.87 -2.12 7.03
C LYS A 45 4.39 -3.55 7.24
N PHE A 46 5.23 -4.40 7.83
CA PHE A 46 4.88 -5.79 8.06
C PHE A 46 3.88 -5.99 9.19
N ALA A 47 3.80 -5.08 10.18
CA ALA A 47 2.74 -5.09 11.18
C ALA A 47 1.36 -4.82 10.54
N VAL A 48 1.27 -3.85 9.63
CA VAL A 48 0.02 -3.55 8.90
C VAL A 48 -0.40 -4.75 8.04
N ILE A 49 0.54 -5.33 7.30
CA ILE A 49 0.27 -6.50 6.44
C ILE A 49 -0.11 -7.72 7.27
N GLY A 50 0.62 -7.98 8.35
CA GLY A 50 0.33 -9.07 9.28
C GLY A 50 -1.05 -8.92 9.93
N GLY A 51 -1.40 -7.69 10.33
CA GLY A 51 -2.74 -7.36 10.85
C GLY A 51 -3.84 -7.65 9.83
N LEU A 52 -3.64 -7.25 8.56
CA LEU A 52 -4.60 -7.54 7.49
C LEU A 52 -4.71 -9.04 7.21
N ILE A 53 -3.59 -9.77 7.15
CA ILE A 53 -3.60 -11.24 6.99
C ILE A 53 -4.35 -11.90 8.14
N TYR A 54 -4.08 -11.46 9.37
CA TYR A 54 -4.80 -11.93 10.55
C TYR A 54 -6.31 -11.74 10.38
N LEU A 55 -6.76 -10.54 10.03
CA LEU A 55 -8.15 -10.24 9.77
C LEU A 55 -8.72 -11.11 8.65
N LEU A 56 -8.02 -11.29 7.53
CA LEU A 56 -8.44 -12.14 6.42
C LEU A 56 -8.59 -13.62 6.81
N LEU A 57 -7.76 -14.13 7.70
CA LEU A 57 -7.84 -15.51 8.20
C LEU A 57 -9.02 -15.71 9.16
N PHE A 58 -9.31 -14.72 10.00
CA PHE A 58 -10.37 -14.80 11.02
C PHE A 58 -11.75 -14.37 10.52
N ILE A 59 -11.84 -13.80 9.33
CA ILE A 59 -13.07 -13.24 8.77
C ILE A 59 -14.12 -14.31 8.40
N LYS A 60 -13.81 -15.59 8.50
CA LYS A 60 -14.76 -16.70 8.21
C LYS A 60 -16.07 -16.63 8.99
N LYS A 61 -16.07 -15.95 10.14
CA LYS A 61 -17.24 -15.75 11.00
C LYS A 61 -17.96 -14.42 10.77
N ALA A 62 -17.43 -13.56 9.91
CA ALA A 62 -18.01 -12.25 9.62
C ALA A 62 -19.11 -12.36 8.54
N SER A 63 -19.97 -11.35 8.46
CA SER A 63 -20.95 -11.24 7.37
C SER A 63 -20.28 -11.14 6.01
N ASP A 64 -21.00 -11.53 4.96
CA ASP A 64 -20.46 -11.55 3.58
C ASP A 64 -19.96 -10.18 3.13
N TYR A 65 -20.59 -9.10 3.58
CA TYR A 65 -20.14 -7.74 3.30
C TYR A 65 -18.75 -7.46 3.88
N TRP A 66 -18.49 -7.81 5.15
CA TRP A 66 -17.19 -7.62 5.78
C TRP A 66 -16.10 -8.47 5.12
N ARG A 67 -16.43 -9.70 4.73
CA ARG A 67 -15.51 -10.55 3.94
C ARG A 67 -15.13 -9.88 2.64
N PHE A 68 -16.12 -9.39 1.90
CA PHE A 68 -15.92 -8.70 0.64
C PHE A 68 -15.01 -7.47 0.84
N LEU A 69 -15.33 -6.64 1.82
CA LEU A 69 -14.55 -5.43 2.13
C LEU A 69 -13.07 -5.74 2.41
N TRP A 70 -12.80 -6.74 3.27
CA TRP A 70 -11.42 -7.10 3.62
C TRP A 70 -10.67 -7.74 2.45
N ILE A 71 -11.34 -8.54 1.63
CA ILE A 71 -10.76 -9.07 0.40
C ILE A 71 -10.35 -7.94 -0.54
N MET A 72 -11.23 -6.96 -0.73
CA MET A 72 -10.95 -5.80 -1.58
C MET A 72 -9.82 -4.92 -1.03
N MET A 73 -9.73 -4.76 0.29
CA MET A 73 -8.58 -4.10 0.92
C MET A 73 -7.28 -4.86 0.68
N GLY A 74 -7.32 -6.19 0.72
CA GLY A 74 -6.17 -7.03 0.38
C GLY A 74 -5.72 -6.85 -1.07
N VAL A 75 -6.65 -6.87 -2.01
CA VAL A 75 -6.37 -6.63 -3.44
C VAL A 75 -5.80 -5.23 -3.65
N TYR A 76 -6.40 -4.23 -3.02
CA TYR A 76 -5.91 -2.85 -3.09
C TYR A 76 -4.46 -2.71 -2.60
N LEU A 77 -4.12 -3.31 -1.46
CA LEU A 77 -2.75 -3.27 -0.95
C LEU A 77 -1.76 -4.03 -1.84
N ILE A 78 -2.16 -5.15 -2.45
CA ILE A 78 -1.34 -5.85 -3.44
C ILE A 78 -1.00 -4.92 -4.61
N LEU A 79 -2.00 -4.25 -5.17
CA LEU A 79 -1.81 -3.30 -6.28
C LEU A 79 -0.92 -2.12 -5.86
N PHE A 80 -1.15 -1.57 -4.68
CA PHE A 80 -0.35 -0.49 -4.13
C PHE A 80 1.14 -0.86 -4.01
N GLN A 81 1.42 -2.05 -3.48
CA GLN A 81 2.79 -2.55 -3.33
C GLN A 81 3.45 -2.88 -4.68
N ALA A 82 2.68 -3.41 -5.63
CA ALA A 82 3.15 -3.64 -7.00
C ALA A 82 3.56 -2.32 -7.67
N VAL A 83 2.76 -1.27 -7.53
CA VAL A 83 3.09 0.08 -8.03
C VAL A 83 4.35 0.62 -7.35
N GLY A 84 4.48 0.45 -6.02
CA GLY A 84 5.69 0.82 -5.28
C GLY A 84 6.94 0.11 -5.80
N THR A 85 6.85 -1.20 -6.00
CA THR A 85 7.94 -2.01 -6.58
C THR A 85 8.36 -1.49 -7.96
N LEU A 86 7.39 -1.26 -8.86
CA LEU A 86 7.65 -0.75 -10.21
C LEU A 86 8.27 0.64 -10.17
N SER A 87 7.79 1.52 -9.29
CA SER A 87 8.36 2.86 -9.10
C SER A 87 9.81 2.80 -8.63
N ASN A 88 10.13 1.93 -7.68
CA ASN A 88 11.49 1.73 -7.19
C ASN A 88 12.42 1.24 -8.31
N LEU A 89 11.98 0.27 -9.11
CA LEU A 89 12.73 -0.24 -10.24
C LEU A 89 12.95 0.81 -11.32
N GLN A 90 11.95 1.66 -11.59
CA GLN A 90 12.06 2.75 -12.55
C GLN A 90 13.10 3.79 -12.10
N VAL A 91 13.13 4.15 -10.82
CA VAL A 91 14.15 5.05 -10.26
C VAL A 91 15.53 4.41 -10.36
N ALA A 92 15.66 3.11 -10.11
CA ALA A 92 16.91 2.37 -10.26
C ALA A 92 17.44 2.40 -11.70
N GLU A 93 16.56 2.20 -12.68
CA GLU A 93 16.90 2.23 -14.10
C GLU A 93 17.37 3.62 -14.56
N GLN A 94 16.68 4.66 -14.12
CA GLN A 94 17.04 6.05 -14.43
C GLN A 94 18.35 6.50 -13.79
N ASN A 95 18.73 5.85 -12.69
CA ASN A 95 19.97 6.14 -11.93
C ASN A 95 20.24 7.65 -11.74
N PRO A 96 19.28 8.43 -11.20
CA PRO A 96 19.42 9.88 -11.08
C PRO A 96 20.59 10.25 -10.15
N SER A 97 21.16 11.44 -10.35
CA SER A 97 22.19 11.95 -9.44
C SER A 97 21.60 12.39 -8.11
N VAL A 98 22.40 12.41 -7.05
CA VAL A 98 21.95 12.89 -5.72
C VAL A 98 21.54 14.38 -5.79
N GLU A 99 22.16 15.13 -6.70
CA GLU A 99 21.86 16.56 -6.90
C GLU A 99 20.45 16.79 -7.48
N ASP A 100 19.90 15.81 -8.19
CA ASP A 100 18.54 15.86 -8.75
C ASP A 100 17.46 15.52 -7.70
N ALA A 101 17.86 15.18 -6.46
CA ALA A 101 16.91 14.80 -5.44
C ALA A 101 16.03 15.99 -5.02
N PRO A 102 14.69 15.81 -4.96
CA PRO A 102 13.80 16.86 -4.51
C PRO A 102 14.04 17.21 -3.04
N SER A 103 13.85 18.47 -2.69
CA SER A 103 13.98 18.93 -1.29
C SER A 103 13.00 18.16 -0.37
N VAL A 104 13.34 18.09 0.92
CA VAL A 104 12.50 17.43 1.93
C VAL A 104 11.09 18.02 1.97
N GLU A 105 10.97 19.35 1.77
CA GLU A 105 9.67 20.04 1.74
C GLU A 105 8.82 19.59 0.54
N VAL A 106 9.41 19.50 -0.65
CA VAL A 106 8.73 19.03 -1.87
C VAL A 106 8.31 17.58 -1.70
N ARG A 107 9.18 16.73 -1.16
CA ARG A 107 8.87 15.33 -0.87
C ARG A 107 7.73 15.18 0.13
N ALA A 108 7.75 15.95 1.22
CA ALA A 108 6.69 15.91 2.24
C ALA A 108 5.33 16.34 1.65
N LYS A 109 5.29 17.44 0.88
CA LYS A 109 4.07 17.93 0.23
C LYS A 109 3.52 16.91 -0.76
N THR A 110 4.39 16.33 -1.60
CA THR A 110 3.99 15.31 -2.57
C THR A 110 3.53 14.04 -1.87
N GLY A 111 4.24 13.61 -0.83
CA GLY A 111 3.88 12.44 -0.01
C GLY A 111 2.53 12.60 0.67
N ILE A 112 2.22 13.78 1.22
CA ILE A 112 0.90 14.08 1.80
C ILE A 112 -0.19 14.01 0.74
N ASN A 113 0.01 14.65 -0.41
CA ASN A 113 -0.96 14.64 -1.50
C ASN A 113 -1.20 13.20 -1.99
N PHE A 114 -0.13 12.43 -2.15
CA PHE A 114 -0.21 11.02 -2.54
C PHE A 114 -0.96 10.18 -1.50
N ALA A 115 -0.65 10.35 -0.21
CA ALA A 115 -1.34 9.66 0.87
C ALA A 115 -2.83 10.01 0.93
N LEU A 116 -3.20 11.27 0.70
CA LEU A 116 -4.60 11.71 0.64
C LEU A 116 -5.34 11.07 -0.55
N ILE A 117 -4.75 11.06 -1.74
CA ILE A 117 -5.32 10.41 -2.92
C ILE A 117 -5.52 8.92 -2.63
N TRP A 118 -4.50 8.24 -2.13
CA TRP A 118 -4.55 6.80 -1.84
C TRP A 118 -5.48 6.44 -0.68
N ALA A 119 -5.71 7.33 0.28
CA ALA A 119 -6.71 7.15 1.32
C ALA A 119 -8.14 7.38 0.80
N TYR A 120 -8.32 8.34 -0.13
CA TYR A 120 -9.61 8.63 -0.72
C TYR A 120 -10.16 7.46 -1.57
N TYR A 121 -9.32 6.82 -2.37
CA TYR A 121 -9.73 5.68 -3.20
C TYR A 121 -10.33 4.51 -2.41
N PRO A 122 -9.72 4.00 -1.33
CA PRO A 122 -10.32 2.93 -0.52
C PRO A 122 -11.66 3.33 0.09
N ILE A 123 -11.81 4.57 0.53
CA ILE A 123 -13.06 5.07 1.10
C ILE A 123 -14.16 5.11 0.02
N GLY A 124 -13.88 5.70 -1.13
CA GLY A 124 -14.80 5.74 -2.26
C GLY A 124 -15.15 4.34 -2.75
N PHE A 125 -14.17 3.45 -2.80
CA PHE A 125 -14.36 2.06 -3.19
C PHE A 125 -15.22 1.28 -2.18
N ALA A 126 -15.02 1.49 -0.88
CA ALA A 126 -15.84 0.89 0.17
C ALA A 126 -17.29 1.37 0.09
N MET A 127 -17.51 2.66 -0.15
CA MET A 127 -18.85 3.23 -0.34
C MET A 127 -19.54 2.66 -1.58
N LEU A 128 -18.84 2.60 -2.72
CA LEU A 128 -19.36 2.02 -3.96
C LEU A 128 -19.67 0.54 -3.79
N SER A 129 -18.79 -0.21 -3.15
CA SER A 129 -18.96 -1.63 -2.88
C SER A 129 -20.16 -1.90 -1.98
N PHE A 130 -20.36 -1.06 -0.95
CA PHE A 130 -21.53 -1.13 -0.07
C PHE A 130 -22.82 -0.90 -0.85
N TRP A 131 -22.82 0.11 -1.72
CA TRP A 131 -23.97 0.46 -2.54
C TRP A 131 -24.31 -0.66 -3.54
N LEU A 132 -23.30 -1.19 -4.26
CA LEU A 132 -23.47 -2.30 -5.20
C LEU A 132 -23.91 -3.58 -4.50
N TRP A 133 -23.32 -3.91 -3.34
CA TRP A 133 -23.74 -5.06 -2.55
C TRP A 133 -25.18 -4.95 -2.08
N ARG A 134 -25.57 -3.78 -1.58
CA ARG A 134 -26.94 -3.53 -1.14
C ARG A 134 -27.94 -3.58 -2.28
N TRP A 135 -27.54 -3.13 -3.45
CA TRP A 135 -28.42 -3.13 -4.64
C TRP A 135 -28.55 -4.53 -5.25
N GLY A 136 -27.47 -5.26 -5.45
CA GLY A 136 -27.47 -6.63 -5.95
C GLY A 136 -28.21 -7.58 -5.03
N TRP A 137 -27.94 -7.52 -3.73
CA TRP A 137 -28.57 -8.40 -2.74
C TRP A 137 -30.08 -8.19 -2.60
N LYS A 138 -30.58 -6.97 -2.84
CA LYS A 138 -32.03 -6.70 -2.81
C LYS A 138 -32.78 -7.16 -4.05
N ASN A 139 -32.09 -7.32 -5.16
CA ASN A 139 -32.74 -7.69 -6.42
C ASN A 139 -32.72 -9.21 -6.67
N ASP A 140 -31.92 -9.97 -5.93
CA ASP A 140 -31.85 -11.44 -6.02
C ASP A 140 -32.74 -12.15 -4.98
N MET A 141 -33.43 -11.40 -4.11
CA MET A 141 -34.48 -11.89 -3.18
C MET A 141 -35.85 -11.34 -3.57
#